data_6e4c33bcdc2676cc7e32f0d59626122a
#
_entry.id   6e4c33bcdc2676cc7e32f0d59626122a
#
_cell.length_a   1.000
_cell.length_b   1.000
_cell.length_c   1.000
_cell.angle_alpha   90.00
_cell.angle_beta   90.00
_cell.angle_gamma   90.00
#
_symmetry.space_group_name_H-M   'P 1'
#
loop_
_entity.id
_entity.type
_entity.pdbx_description
1 polymer ?
#
loop_
_entity_poly.entity_id
_entity_poly.type
_entity_poly.pdbx_seq_one_letter_code
_entity_poly.pdbx_strand_id
1 'polypeptide(L)'
;MTEYADDLEVERSMKDRFMTHHAESPFVSARIDGFHGLRYFPIDERYRVEARLERVDPPRESYLRTNRDGQATMRYLGDLVFMINGVECRLRLFHAGEGVGTSAFVPFRDGTSGTESYGPGRYLTLDLTEDDRYELDFNRSFNPYCAYTDAYECPFPPAENDLPVPVPAGEQAWSDDRNPATPQTAMRTLRSGGTAAKPKVTPRKSASTRAAAPRAARRRPRVAARPSRKR
;
A
#
# COMPACT_ATOMS: atom_id res chain seq x y z
N MET A 1 27.35 -18.92 8.58
CA MET A 1 26.15 -18.03 8.52
C MET A 1 25.60 -17.95 9.93
N THR A 2 24.85 -16.92 10.29
CA THR A 2 24.15 -16.84 11.57
C THR A 2 22.89 -17.69 11.51
N GLU A 3 22.36 -18.17 12.65
CA GLU A 3 21.08 -18.89 12.72
C GLU A 3 19.97 -18.11 12.02
N TYR A 4 19.93 -16.78 12.22
CA TYR A 4 19.02 -15.88 11.53
C TYR A 4 19.12 -15.95 9.99
N ALA A 5 20.33 -15.98 9.45
CA ALA A 5 20.52 -16.06 7.99
C ALA A 5 20.06 -17.42 7.45
N ASP A 6 20.31 -18.49 8.19
CA ASP A 6 19.87 -19.83 7.80
C ASP A 6 18.35 -19.95 7.82
N ASP A 7 17.67 -19.39 8.83
CA ASP A 7 16.20 -19.34 8.90
C ASP A 7 15.60 -18.55 7.72
N LEU A 8 16.20 -17.41 7.40
CA LEU A 8 15.71 -16.56 6.31
C LEU A 8 15.89 -17.23 4.93
N GLU A 9 16.96 -17.96 4.71
CA GLU A 9 17.14 -18.77 3.49
C GLU A 9 16.09 -19.89 3.38
N VAL A 10 15.70 -20.52 4.50
CA VAL A 10 14.61 -21.49 4.54
C VAL A 10 13.28 -20.80 4.15
N GLU A 11 12.96 -19.63 4.74
CA GLU A 11 11.76 -18.86 4.40
C GLU A 11 11.71 -18.51 2.90
N ARG A 12 12.83 -18.04 2.32
CA ARG A 12 12.96 -17.74 0.89
C ARG A 12 12.71 -18.96 0.01
N SER A 13 13.30 -20.11 0.40
CA SER A 13 13.09 -21.39 -0.30
C SER A 13 11.63 -21.85 -0.23
N MET A 14 10.97 -21.68 0.92
CA MET A 14 9.55 -21.99 1.08
C MET A 14 8.67 -21.09 0.20
N LYS A 15 9.01 -19.82 0.11
CA LYS A 15 8.32 -18.87 -0.76
C LYS A 15 8.48 -19.23 -2.24
N ASP A 16 9.67 -19.60 -2.68
CA ASP A 16 9.92 -20.07 -4.06
C ASP A 16 9.11 -21.33 -4.38
N ARG A 17 8.99 -22.26 -3.44
CA ARG A 17 8.14 -23.44 -3.60
C ARG A 17 6.66 -23.08 -3.71
N PHE A 18 6.19 -22.12 -2.88
CA PHE A 18 4.83 -21.60 -3.00
C PHE A 18 4.60 -20.98 -4.38
N MET A 19 5.51 -20.10 -4.82
CA MET A 19 5.41 -19.44 -6.12
C MET A 19 5.37 -20.42 -7.29
N THR A 20 6.09 -21.54 -7.19
CA THR A 20 6.16 -22.56 -8.24
C THR A 20 4.91 -23.45 -8.30
N HIS A 21 4.32 -23.81 -7.14
CA HIS A 21 3.40 -24.94 -7.09
C HIS A 21 2.01 -24.63 -6.53
N HIS A 22 1.87 -23.54 -5.74
CA HIS A 22 0.60 -23.27 -5.07
C HIS A 22 -0.43 -22.69 -6.03
N ALA A 23 -1.67 -23.15 -5.96
CA ALA A 23 -2.75 -22.68 -6.86
C ALA A 23 -3.02 -21.18 -6.77
N GLU A 24 -2.79 -20.56 -5.60
CA GLU A 24 -2.94 -19.12 -5.36
C GLU A 24 -1.69 -18.31 -5.72
N SER A 25 -0.64 -18.96 -6.18
CA SER A 25 0.55 -18.27 -6.66
C SER A 25 0.23 -17.40 -7.88
N PRO A 26 0.78 -16.18 -7.95
CA PRO A 26 0.62 -15.33 -9.13
C PRO A 26 1.18 -15.98 -10.40
N PHE A 27 2.20 -16.83 -10.29
CA PHE A 27 2.80 -17.53 -11.44
C PHE A 27 1.91 -18.66 -11.95
N VAL A 28 1.37 -19.48 -11.05
CA VAL A 28 0.47 -20.59 -11.42
C VAL A 28 -0.86 -20.05 -11.92
N SER A 29 -1.47 -19.09 -11.21
CA SER A 29 -2.75 -18.50 -11.57
C SER A 29 -2.72 -17.75 -12.90
N ALA A 30 -1.63 -17.06 -13.21
CA ALA A 30 -1.42 -16.36 -14.48
C ALA A 30 -0.80 -17.25 -15.58
N ARG A 31 -0.52 -18.52 -15.30
CA ARG A 31 0.13 -19.47 -16.22
C ARG A 31 1.47 -18.93 -16.75
N ILE A 32 2.26 -18.33 -15.89
CA ILE A 32 3.59 -17.84 -16.22
C ILE A 32 4.57 -19.00 -16.12
N ASP A 33 5.07 -19.46 -17.26
CA ASP A 33 6.07 -20.54 -17.33
C ASP A 33 7.49 -20.00 -17.07
N GLY A 34 8.38 -20.87 -16.55
CA GLY A 34 9.81 -20.57 -16.42
C GLY A 34 10.17 -19.73 -15.21
N PHE A 35 9.42 -19.85 -14.12
CA PHE A 35 9.85 -19.34 -12.83
C PHE A 35 11.08 -20.12 -12.33
N HIS A 36 12.16 -19.42 -12.02
CA HIS A 36 13.44 -19.99 -11.57
C HIS A 36 13.84 -19.53 -10.16
N GLY A 37 12.92 -19.00 -9.39
CA GLY A 37 13.12 -18.41 -8.06
C GLY A 37 13.02 -16.89 -8.07
N LEU A 38 12.72 -16.34 -6.92
CA LEU A 38 12.73 -14.92 -6.68
C LEU A 38 14.17 -14.42 -6.49
N ARG A 39 14.39 -13.16 -6.81
CA ARG A 39 15.70 -12.53 -6.60
C ARG A 39 15.66 -11.73 -5.31
N TYR A 40 16.71 -11.87 -4.51
CA TYR A 40 16.86 -11.18 -3.24
C TYR A 40 18.17 -10.40 -3.17
N PHE A 41 18.17 -9.33 -2.40
CA PHE A 41 19.41 -8.75 -1.93
C PHE A 41 20.12 -9.71 -0.96
N PRO A 42 21.46 -9.60 -0.81
CA PRO A 42 22.17 -10.31 0.25
C PRO A 42 21.54 -10.01 1.61
N ILE A 43 21.53 -11.00 2.49
CA ILE A 43 21.06 -10.83 3.86
C ILE A 43 21.99 -9.88 4.60
N ASP A 44 21.42 -8.83 5.20
CA ASP A 44 22.18 -7.85 5.95
C ASP A 44 21.41 -7.46 7.22
N GLU A 45 21.93 -7.86 8.37
CA GLU A 45 21.30 -7.64 9.67
C GLU A 45 21.18 -6.14 10.02
N ARG A 46 21.93 -5.24 9.36
CA ARG A 46 21.80 -3.78 9.52
C ARG A 46 20.41 -3.25 9.10
N TYR A 47 19.69 -4.01 8.27
CA TYR A 47 18.32 -3.72 7.85
C TYR A 47 17.25 -4.45 8.67
N ARG A 48 17.64 -4.99 9.82
CA ARG A 48 16.78 -5.48 10.88
C ARG A 48 16.84 -4.47 12.02
N VAL A 49 15.87 -3.58 12.10
CA VAL A 49 15.91 -2.40 12.97
C VAL A 49 14.75 -2.37 13.95
N GLU A 50 15.00 -1.83 15.15
CA GLU A 50 13.92 -1.52 16.09
C GLU A 50 13.20 -0.25 15.69
N ALA A 51 11.87 -0.26 15.73
CA ALA A 51 11.00 0.86 15.50
C ALA A 51 10.08 1.09 16.68
N ARG A 52 9.78 2.35 16.95
CA ARG A 52 8.74 2.75 17.91
C ARG A 52 7.51 3.24 17.15
N LEU A 53 6.34 2.72 17.51
CA LEU A 53 5.06 3.19 16.97
C LEU A 53 4.60 4.44 17.72
N GLU A 54 4.43 5.53 17.00
CA GLU A 54 3.69 6.72 17.43
C GLU A 54 2.22 6.54 17.04
N ARG A 55 1.43 5.97 17.96
CA ARG A 55 0.03 5.60 17.69
C ARG A 55 -0.83 6.81 17.40
N VAL A 56 -1.82 6.58 16.53
CA VAL A 56 -2.98 7.46 16.37
C VAL A 56 -4.17 6.81 17.05
N ASP A 57 -4.75 7.49 18.04
CA ASP A 57 -5.91 7.01 18.79
C ASP A 57 -7.07 8.02 18.69
N PRO A 58 -8.27 7.60 18.21
CA PRO A 58 -8.53 6.32 17.56
C PRO A 58 -7.87 6.17 16.19
N PRO A 59 -7.63 4.92 15.72
CA PRO A 59 -7.14 4.66 14.36
C PRO A 59 -8.02 5.32 13.30
N ARG A 60 -7.40 5.86 12.24
CA ARG A 60 -8.11 6.64 11.20
C ARG A 60 -8.28 5.82 9.92
N GLU A 61 -9.41 6.00 9.28
CA GLU A 61 -9.60 5.50 7.92
C GLU A 61 -8.63 6.19 6.95
N SER A 62 -8.04 5.44 6.07
CA SER A 62 -7.07 5.89 5.07
C SER A 62 -7.30 5.17 3.75
N TYR A 63 -7.06 5.88 2.65
CA TYR A 63 -7.27 5.36 1.29
C TYR A 63 -5.95 5.33 0.55
N LEU A 64 -5.50 4.14 0.19
CA LEU A 64 -4.31 3.94 -0.62
C LEU A 64 -4.71 3.74 -2.08
N ARG A 65 -4.09 4.47 -3.00
CA ARG A 65 -4.29 4.24 -4.44
C ARG A 65 -3.79 2.85 -4.83
N THR A 66 -4.46 2.24 -5.81
CA THR A 66 -4.04 0.94 -6.34
C THR A 66 -3.46 1.06 -7.76
N ASN A 67 -2.85 -0.03 -8.25
CA ASN A 67 -2.32 -0.11 -9.62
C ASN A 67 -3.40 -0.12 -10.72
N ARG A 68 -4.69 -0.19 -10.34
CA ARG A 68 -5.84 -0.16 -11.27
C ARG A 68 -6.70 1.09 -11.14
N ASP A 69 -6.09 2.20 -10.70
CA ASP A 69 -6.77 3.48 -10.44
C ASP A 69 -7.90 3.41 -9.41
N GLY A 70 -7.96 2.29 -8.65
CA GLY A 70 -8.85 2.11 -7.51
C GLY A 70 -8.28 2.69 -6.21
N GLN A 71 -8.99 2.40 -5.11
CA GLN A 71 -8.57 2.74 -3.75
C GLN A 71 -8.78 1.54 -2.83
N ALA A 72 -7.78 1.21 -2.04
CA ALA A 72 -7.88 0.25 -0.95
C ALA A 72 -8.13 1.00 0.35
N THR A 73 -9.21 0.64 1.05
CA THR A 73 -9.51 1.18 2.38
C THR A 73 -8.66 0.48 3.42
N MET A 74 -7.95 1.25 4.22
CA MET A 74 -7.06 0.79 5.28
C MET A 74 -7.35 1.55 6.57
N ARG A 75 -6.95 1.01 7.70
CA ARG A 75 -6.93 1.74 8.98
C ARG A 75 -5.49 2.16 9.28
N TYR A 76 -5.24 3.44 9.32
CA TYR A 76 -3.96 4.01 9.73
C TYR A 76 -3.84 3.93 11.26
N LEU A 77 -2.79 3.25 11.73
CA LEU A 77 -2.57 2.97 13.15
C LEU A 77 -1.57 3.93 13.80
N GLY A 78 -0.67 4.52 13.02
CA GLY A 78 0.38 5.42 13.49
C GLY A 78 1.64 5.34 12.64
N ASP A 79 2.66 6.07 13.04
CA ASP A 79 3.96 6.11 12.37
C ASP A 79 4.99 5.28 13.14
N LEU A 80 5.63 4.35 12.45
CA LEU A 80 6.82 3.65 12.92
C LEU A 80 8.02 4.57 12.73
N VAL A 81 8.72 4.89 13.82
CA VAL A 81 9.91 5.75 13.84
C VAL A 81 11.13 4.89 14.16
N PHE A 82 12.14 4.96 13.32
CA PHE A 82 13.33 4.11 13.40
C PHE A 82 14.54 4.78 12.75
N MET A 83 15.72 4.16 12.89
CA MET A 83 16.97 4.67 12.31
C MET A 83 17.51 3.68 11.27
N ILE A 84 17.89 4.15 10.09
CA ILE A 84 18.69 3.40 9.12
C ILE A 84 19.95 4.22 8.80
N ASN A 85 21.11 3.63 9.00
CA ASN A 85 22.41 4.27 8.70
C ASN A 85 22.56 5.67 9.31
N GLY A 86 22.00 5.89 10.52
CA GLY A 86 22.06 7.19 11.20
C GLY A 86 21.04 8.22 10.71
N VAL A 87 20.13 7.86 9.80
CA VAL A 87 19.04 8.70 9.32
C VAL A 87 17.74 8.29 9.99
N GLU A 88 17.02 9.24 10.60
CA GLU A 88 15.68 8.99 11.11
C GLU A 88 14.72 8.76 9.94
N CYS A 89 13.98 7.65 10.01
CA CYS A 89 13.02 7.20 9.03
C CYS A 89 11.64 7.06 9.69
N ARG A 90 10.59 7.24 8.87
CA ARG A 90 9.19 7.06 9.29
C ARG A 90 8.44 6.27 8.25
N LEU A 91 7.57 5.36 8.72
CA LEU A 91 6.65 4.61 7.87
C LEU A 91 5.28 4.53 8.54
N ARG A 92 4.25 4.85 7.82
CA ARG A 92 2.87 4.64 8.25
C ARG A 92 2.56 3.17 8.34
N LEU A 93 2.03 2.76 9.48
CA LEU A 93 1.53 1.43 9.75
C LEU A 93 0.04 1.38 9.48
N PHE A 94 -0.39 0.39 8.72
CA PHE A 94 -1.80 0.19 8.37
C PHE A 94 -2.29 -1.18 8.83
N HIS A 95 -3.59 -1.28 9.03
CA HIS A 95 -4.30 -2.54 9.14
C HIS A 95 -5.28 -2.67 7.98
N ALA A 96 -5.32 -3.84 7.34
CA ALA A 96 -6.23 -4.11 6.23
C ALA A 96 -7.60 -4.55 6.75
N GLY A 97 -8.67 -3.86 6.32
CA GLY A 97 -10.05 -4.23 6.59
C GLY A 97 -10.57 -3.87 7.99
N GLU A 98 -11.83 -4.27 8.25
CA GLU A 98 -12.55 -4.00 9.51
C GLU A 98 -12.40 -5.11 10.57
N GLY A 99 -11.64 -6.16 10.27
CA GLY A 99 -11.48 -7.33 11.14
C GLY A 99 -10.48 -7.10 12.27
N VAL A 100 -10.62 -7.93 13.32
CA VAL A 100 -9.64 -8.04 14.41
C VAL A 100 -8.50 -8.96 13.95
N GLY A 101 -7.83 -8.63 12.85
CA GLY A 101 -6.62 -9.32 12.42
C GLY A 101 -5.43 -8.90 13.29
N THR A 102 -4.47 -9.78 13.46
CA THR A 102 -3.24 -9.52 14.21
C THR A 102 -2.13 -8.97 13.35
N SER A 103 -2.31 -8.88 12.03
CA SER A 103 -1.27 -8.48 11.10
C SER A 103 -1.45 -7.05 10.61
N ALA A 104 -0.37 -6.29 10.69
CA ALA A 104 -0.27 -4.94 10.15
C ALA A 104 0.54 -4.92 8.85
N PHE A 105 0.29 -3.90 8.04
CA PHE A 105 0.79 -3.74 6.69
C PHE A 105 1.58 -2.45 6.55
N VAL A 106 2.78 -2.54 6.02
CA VAL A 106 3.69 -1.42 5.78
C VAL A 106 4.15 -1.43 4.32
N PRO A 107 3.42 -0.77 3.43
CA PRO A 107 3.90 -0.54 2.07
C PRO A 107 4.92 0.59 2.07
N PHE A 108 6.04 0.44 1.35
CA PHE A 108 7.09 1.46 1.33
C PHE A 108 7.83 1.51 0.00
N ARG A 109 8.45 2.65 -0.26
CA ARG A 109 9.48 2.85 -1.28
C ARG A 109 10.76 3.33 -0.62
N ASP A 110 11.86 3.18 -1.32
CA ASP A 110 13.18 3.57 -0.88
C ASP A 110 14.09 3.95 -2.06
N GLY A 111 15.33 4.29 -1.80
CA GLY A 111 16.29 4.69 -2.85
C GLY A 111 16.59 3.61 -3.90
N THR A 112 16.27 2.33 -3.65
CA THR A 112 16.45 1.24 -4.63
C THR A 112 15.26 1.08 -5.57
N SER A 113 14.10 1.70 -5.24
CA SER A 113 12.85 1.53 -5.97
C SER A 113 12.94 2.02 -7.42
N GLY A 114 12.70 1.13 -8.37
CA GLY A 114 12.75 1.40 -9.82
C GLY A 114 14.12 1.26 -10.45
N THR A 115 15.12 0.87 -9.66
CA THR A 115 16.47 0.52 -10.14
C THR A 115 16.82 -0.93 -9.84
N GLU A 116 16.78 -1.31 -8.58
CA GLU A 116 17.13 -2.64 -8.09
C GLU A 116 15.95 -3.37 -7.48
N SER A 117 15.02 -2.65 -6.84
CA SER A 117 13.77 -3.19 -6.33
C SER A 117 12.56 -2.71 -7.14
N TYR A 118 11.39 -3.31 -6.91
CA TYR A 118 10.17 -3.00 -7.64
C TYR A 118 9.79 -1.53 -7.51
N GLY A 119 9.64 -0.85 -8.64
CA GLY A 119 9.47 0.61 -8.70
C GLY A 119 8.27 1.16 -7.94
N PRO A 120 7.07 0.54 -8.01
CA PRO A 120 5.91 0.98 -7.23
C PRO A 120 6.06 0.82 -5.73
N GLY A 121 6.98 -0.02 -5.25
CA GLY A 121 7.26 -0.25 -3.85
C GLY A 121 7.12 -1.70 -3.42
N ARG A 122 7.55 -1.98 -2.20
CA ARG A 122 7.54 -3.28 -1.55
C ARG A 122 6.73 -3.21 -0.27
N TYR A 123 6.50 -4.38 0.33
CA TYR A 123 5.68 -4.54 1.52
C TYR A 123 6.43 -5.21 2.65
N LEU A 124 6.09 -4.84 3.87
CA LEU A 124 6.35 -5.61 5.09
C LEU A 124 5.01 -5.94 5.75
N THR A 125 4.96 -7.08 6.39
CA THR A 125 3.87 -7.48 7.29
C THR A 125 4.44 -7.64 8.69
N LEU A 126 3.74 -7.11 9.67
CA LEU A 126 4.12 -7.16 11.08
C LEU A 126 2.96 -7.73 11.89
N ASP A 127 3.26 -8.48 12.93
CA ASP A 127 2.25 -8.85 13.90
C ASP A 127 1.99 -7.68 14.85
N LEU A 128 0.70 -7.35 15.04
CA LEU A 128 0.31 -6.30 15.99
C LEU A 128 0.59 -6.76 17.42
N THR A 129 1.26 -5.92 18.17
CA THR A 129 1.56 -6.11 19.58
C THR A 129 0.90 -5.03 20.43
N GLU A 130 0.73 -5.29 21.72
CA GLU A 130 0.27 -4.26 22.69
C GLU A 130 1.40 -3.26 23.00
N ASP A 131 2.63 -3.69 22.82
CA ASP A 131 3.82 -2.85 22.94
C ASP A 131 3.97 -1.97 21.69
N ASP A 132 4.41 -0.73 21.87
CA ASP A 132 4.71 0.19 20.79
C ASP A 132 6.07 -0.06 20.13
N ARG A 133 6.71 -1.17 20.42
CA ARG A 133 8.00 -1.58 19.86
C ARG A 133 7.82 -2.67 18.83
N TYR A 134 8.42 -2.46 17.68
CA TYR A 134 8.39 -3.37 16.54
C TYR A 134 9.80 -3.63 16.03
N GLU A 135 10.03 -4.83 15.59
CA GLU A 135 11.19 -5.15 14.77
C GLU A 135 10.78 -5.05 13.29
N LEU A 136 11.43 -4.13 12.57
CA LEU A 136 11.30 -4.02 11.12
C LEU A 136 12.45 -4.77 10.45
N ASP A 137 12.16 -5.94 9.93
CA ASP A 137 13.13 -6.74 9.20
C ASP A 137 12.93 -6.55 7.69
N PHE A 138 13.66 -5.60 7.12
CA PHE A 138 13.60 -5.33 5.68
C PHE A 138 14.15 -6.47 4.82
N ASN A 139 14.91 -7.42 5.37
CA ASN A 139 15.31 -8.63 4.65
C ASN A 139 14.11 -9.54 4.31
N ARG A 140 12.97 -9.34 4.99
CA ARG A 140 11.68 -9.98 4.72
C ARG A 140 10.75 -9.16 3.82
N SER A 141 11.19 -7.98 3.34
CA SER A 141 10.38 -7.19 2.42
C SER A 141 10.16 -7.90 1.11
N PHE A 142 8.94 -7.79 0.57
CA PHE A 142 8.50 -8.54 -0.59
C PHE A 142 7.74 -7.68 -1.59
N ASN A 143 7.74 -8.14 -2.83
CA ASN A 143 6.99 -7.49 -3.90
C ASN A 143 5.49 -7.82 -3.82
N PRO A 144 4.60 -6.86 -4.11
CA PRO A 144 3.18 -7.16 -4.32
C PRO A 144 2.97 -8.09 -5.51
N TYR A 145 1.88 -8.84 -5.54
CA TYR A 145 1.60 -9.77 -6.65
C TYR A 145 1.46 -9.09 -8.01
N CYS A 146 1.07 -7.82 -8.03
CA CYS A 146 1.05 -7.04 -9.27
C CYS A 146 2.44 -6.74 -9.86
N ALA A 147 3.52 -7.03 -9.13
CA ALA A 147 4.88 -7.01 -9.67
C ALA A 147 5.14 -8.16 -10.64
N TYR A 148 4.38 -9.24 -10.54
CA TYR A 148 4.56 -10.47 -11.32
C TYR A 148 3.52 -10.62 -12.42
N THR A 149 2.29 -10.14 -12.21
CA THR A 149 1.19 -10.21 -13.17
C THR A 149 0.15 -9.11 -12.94
N ASP A 150 -0.47 -8.62 -14.02
CA ASP A 150 -1.52 -7.60 -13.98
C ASP A 150 -2.86 -8.14 -13.42
N ALA A 151 -2.95 -9.44 -13.07
CA ALA A 151 -4.18 -10.02 -12.53
C ALA A 151 -4.58 -9.49 -11.15
N TYR A 152 -3.62 -8.92 -10.40
CA TYR A 152 -3.84 -8.49 -9.02
C TYR A 152 -3.94 -6.96 -8.90
N GLU A 153 -4.84 -6.53 -8.03
CA GLU A 153 -4.95 -5.14 -7.61
C GLU A 153 -4.23 -4.97 -6.27
N CYS A 154 -3.25 -4.08 -6.21
CA CYS A 154 -2.38 -3.89 -5.08
C CYS A 154 -2.30 -2.42 -4.68
N PRO A 155 -2.36 -2.09 -3.37
CA PRO A 155 -2.24 -0.72 -2.89
C PRO A 155 -0.82 -0.20 -3.03
N PHE A 156 -0.68 1.04 -3.48
CA PHE A 156 0.61 1.70 -3.53
C PHE A 156 0.99 2.33 -2.18
N PRO A 157 2.27 2.37 -1.83
CA PRO A 157 2.75 3.17 -0.73
C PRO A 157 2.30 4.63 -0.86
N PRO A 158 1.79 5.26 0.21
CA PRO A 158 1.58 6.69 0.23
C PRO A 158 2.92 7.43 0.21
N ALA A 159 2.91 8.73 -0.11
CA ALA A 159 4.14 9.52 -0.22
C ALA A 159 4.93 9.58 1.10
N GLU A 160 4.25 9.47 2.22
CA GLU A 160 4.85 9.45 3.55
C GLU A 160 5.64 8.17 3.85
N ASN A 161 5.44 7.13 3.03
CA ASN A 161 6.19 5.88 3.10
C ASN A 161 7.32 5.81 2.05
N ASP A 162 7.79 6.96 1.56
CA ASP A 162 9.01 7.06 0.76
C ASP A 162 10.21 7.28 1.69
N LEU A 163 11.03 6.25 1.88
CA LEU A 163 12.24 6.35 2.69
C LEU A 163 13.30 7.21 2.00
N PRO A 164 13.98 8.11 2.74
CA PRO A 164 15.00 9.01 2.17
C PRO A 164 16.33 8.29 1.88
N VAL A 165 16.45 7.02 2.25
CA VAL A 165 17.66 6.21 2.14
C VAL A 165 17.41 4.96 1.30
N PRO A 166 18.44 4.39 0.63
CA PRO A 166 18.30 3.07 0.00
C PRO A 166 18.25 1.97 1.05
N VAL A 167 17.41 0.95 0.76
CA VAL A 167 17.25 -0.26 1.58
C VAL A 167 17.49 -1.50 0.69
N PRO A 168 18.76 -1.84 0.39
CA PRO A 168 19.11 -3.01 -0.39
C PRO A 168 19.00 -4.29 0.46
N ALA A 169 17.77 -4.63 0.84
CA ALA A 169 17.40 -5.80 1.61
C ALA A 169 16.05 -6.35 1.12
N GLY A 170 15.80 -7.65 1.29
CA GLY A 170 14.57 -8.32 0.84
C GLY A 170 14.53 -8.58 -0.66
N GLU A 171 13.34 -8.61 -1.25
CA GLU A 171 13.17 -8.93 -2.67
C GLU A 171 13.66 -7.81 -3.60
N GLN A 172 14.35 -8.21 -4.65
CA GLN A 172 14.68 -7.36 -5.80
C GLN A 172 13.50 -7.30 -6.78
N ALA A 173 13.60 -6.40 -7.75
CA ALA A 173 12.66 -6.38 -8.86
C ALA A 173 12.68 -7.73 -9.59
N TRP A 174 11.49 -8.29 -9.80
CA TRP A 174 11.35 -9.44 -10.69
C TRP A 174 11.43 -8.99 -12.14
N SER A 175 12.22 -9.68 -12.93
CA SER A 175 12.29 -9.50 -14.37
C SER A 175 12.07 -10.85 -15.03
N ASP A 176 11.14 -10.93 -15.97
CA ASP A 176 11.09 -12.02 -16.91
C ASP A 176 12.06 -11.69 -18.05
N ASP A 177 13.16 -12.40 -18.11
CA ASP A 177 14.18 -12.22 -19.18
C ASP A 177 13.60 -12.46 -20.59
N ARG A 178 12.42 -13.10 -20.68
CA ARG A 178 11.67 -13.35 -21.91
C ARG A 178 10.71 -12.21 -22.29
N ASN A 179 10.39 -11.30 -21.35
CA ASN A 179 9.54 -10.14 -21.60
C ASN A 179 10.10 -8.88 -20.92
N PRO A 180 11.07 -8.20 -21.58
CA PRO A 180 11.68 -6.98 -21.05
C PRO A 180 10.69 -5.80 -20.90
N ALA A 181 9.46 -5.93 -21.41
CA ALA A 181 8.39 -4.94 -21.28
C ALA A 181 7.59 -5.06 -19.97
N THR A 182 8.23 -5.42 -18.86
CA THR A 182 7.59 -5.41 -17.54
C THR A 182 7.09 -4.00 -17.20
N PRO A 183 5.92 -3.83 -16.53
CA PRO A 183 5.26 -2.53 -16.26
C PRO A 183 6.10 -1.44 -15.58
N GLN A 184 7.31 -1.77 -15.13
CA GLN A 184 8.25 -0.83 -14.51
C GLN A 184 8.56 0.40 -15.39
N THR A 185 8.53 0.25 -16.74
CA THR A 185 8.85 1.35 -17.67
C THR A 185 7.69 2.34 -17.80
N ALA A 186 6.44 1.90 -17.65
CA ALA A 186 5.27 2.77 -17.79
C ALA A 186 5.16 3.78 -16.63
N MET A 187 5.60 3.43 -15.41
CA MET A 187 5.53 4.33 -14.27
C MET A 187 6.65 5.38 -14.20
N ARG A 188 7.76 5.17 -14.90
CA ARG A 188 8.83 6.19 -15.00
C ARG A 188 8.38 7.44 -15.76
N THR A 189 7.43 7.28 -16.69
CA THR A 189 6.89 8.38 -17.49
C THR A 189 5.95 9.30 -16.69
N LEU A 190 5.34 8.81 -15.62
CA LEU A 190 4.45 9.61 -14.75
C LEU A 190 5.21 10.54 -13.78
N ARG A 191 6.51 10.30 -13.52
CA ARG A 191 7.34 11.16 -12.67
C ARG A 191 7.92 12.39 -13.39
N SER A 192 8.03 12.39 -14.72
CA SER A 192 8.63 13.49 -15.50
C SER A 192 7.62 14.52 -16.05
N GLY A 193 6.33 14.37 -15.76
CA GLY A 193 5.24 15.20 -16.29
C GLY A 193 4.64 16.23 -15.32
N GLY A 194 5.35 16.67 -14.31
CA GLY A 194 4.82 17.52 -13.23
C GLY A 194 5.23 18.99 -13.28
N THR A 195 5.08 19.67 -14.41
CA THR A 195 4.84 21.13 -14.39
C THR A 195 3.45 21.38 -14.95
N ALA A 196 2.46 21.37 -14.05
CA ALA A 196 1.10 21.74 -14.36
C ALA A 196 1.05 23.21 -14.76
N ALA A 197 0.95 23.48 -16.06
CA ALA A 197 0.52 24.79 -16.56
C ALA A 197 -0.91 25.02 -16.08
N LYS A 198 -1.13 26.09 -15.31
CA LYS A 198 -2.43 26.55 -14.87
C LYS A 198 -3.32 26.78 -16.11
N PRO A 199 -4.54 26.22 -16.18
CA PRO A 199 -5.46 26.56 -17.25
C PRO A 199 -5.89 28.01 -17.11
N LYS A 200 -5.70 28.81 -18.18
CA LYS A 200 -6.27 30.16 -18.29
C LYS A 200 -7.78 30.02 -18.35
N VAL A 201 -8.44 30.48 -17.30
CA VAL A 201 -9.90 30.65 -17.26
C VAL A 201 -10.25 31.88 -18.08
N THR A 202 -10.81 31.70 -19.26
CA THR A 202 -11.50 32.75 -20.01
C THR A 202 -12.91 32.90 -19.46
N PRO A 203 -13.38 34.11 -19.11
CA PRO A 203 -14.72 34.29 -18.61
C PRO A 203 -15.75 34.18 -19.77
N ARG A 204 -16.61 33.19 -19.68
CA ARG A 204 -17.74 33.02 -20.57
C ARG A 204 -18.88 33.93 -20.09
N LYS A 205 -19.27 34.89 -20.93
CA LYS A 205 -20.40 35.82 -20.71
C LYS A 205 -21.69 35.05 -20.44
N SER A 206 -22.33 35.37 -19.33
CA SER A 206 -23.66 34.90 -18.94
C SER A 206 -24.74 35.45 -19.84
N ALA A 207 -25.50 34.58 -20.47
CA ALA A 207 -26.81 34.95 -21.05
C ALA A 207 -27.89 34.72 -19.98
N SER A 208 -28.52 35.79 -19.60
CA SER A 208 -29.70 35.86 -18.73
C SER A 208 -30.91 35.25 -19.44
N THR A 209 -31.51 34.25 -18.85
CA THR A 209 -32.89 33.86 -19.13
C THR A 209 -33.65 33.69 -17.81
N ARG A 210 -34.54 34.65 -17.59
CA ARG A 210 -35.55 34.70 -16.54
C ARG A 210 -36.57 33.57 -16.80
N ALA A 211 -36.79 32.70 -15.85
CA ALA A 211 -37.97 31.86 -15.82
C ALA A 211 -38.53 31.80 -14.40
N ALA A 212 -39.83 31.95 -14.32
CA ALA A 212 -40.66 32.25 -13.20
C ALA A 212 -40.77 31.11 -12.16
N ALA A 213 -40.97 31.50 -10.90
CA ALA A 213 -41.32 30.66 -9.79
C ALA A 213 -42.80 30.21 -9.83
N PRO A 214 -43.15 28.99 -9.41
CA PRO A 214 -44.52 28.70 -8.99
C PRO A 214 -44.65 28.69 -7.46
N ARG A 215 -45.76 29.22 -7.07
CA ARG A 215 -46.34 29.52 -5.77
C ARG A 215 -46.38 28.33 -4.79
N ALA A 216 -46.14 28.63 -3.55
CA ALA A 216 -46.35 27.79 -2.38
C ALA A 216 -47.85 27.45 -2.16
N ALA A 217 -48.15 26.20 -1.93
CA ALA A 217 -49.40 25.72 -1.35
C ALA A 217 -49.19 25.37 0.13
N ARG A 218 -49.79 26.20 0.98
CA ARG A 218 -49.91 25.93 2.43
C ARG A 218 -50.87 24.76 2.65
N ARG A 219 -50.50 23.77 3.44
CA ARG A 219 -51.45 22.89 4.13
C ARG A 219 -51.19 22.91 5.62
N ARG A 220 -52.28 23.15 6.35
CA ARG A 220 -52.40 23.29 7.79
C ARG A 220 -52.29 21.95 8.51
N PRO A 221 -51.94 21.96 9.83
CA PRO A 221 -51.75 20.74 10.61
C PRO A 221 -53.07 20.17 11.15
N ARG A 222 -53.12 18.87 11.33
CA ARG A 222 -54.21 18.18 12.03
C ARG A 222 -53.73 17.72 13.41
N VAL A 223 -54.55 18.04 14.36
CA VAL A 223 -54.51 17.95 15.82
C VAL A 223 -54.60 16.50 16.31
N ALA A 224 -54.00 16.29 17.48
CA ALA A 224 -53.94 15.20 18.39
C ALA A 224 -55.16 14.30 18.61
N ALA A 225 -54.92 13.05 18.93
CA ALA A 225 -55.74 12.31 19.92
C ALA A 225 -54.85 11.42 20.77
N ARG A 226 -54.98 11.62 22.07
CA ARG A 226 -54.48 10.86 23.23
C ARG A 226 -55.61 9.94 23.73
N PRO A 227 -55.43 9.19 24.77
CA PRO A 227 -54.93 7.80 24.93
C PRO A 227 -56.00 6.86 25.47
N SER A 228 -55.74 5.58 25.61
CA SER A 228 -56.43 4.76 26.59
C SER A 228 -55.50 3.74 27.26
N ARG A 229 -55.39 3.89 28.58
CA ARG A 229 -54.98 2.88 29.55
C ARG A 229 -56.03 1.75 29.59
N LYS A 230 -55.59 0.51 29.75
CA LYS A 230 -56.13 -0.50 30.65
C LYS A 230 -55.21 -1.70 30.66
N ARG A 231 -54.78 -2.03 31.80
CA ARG A 231 -54.65 -3.08 32.80
C ARG A 231 -53.62 -4.12 32.49
#